data_38fa733df6cb43bb0f7589cd198808e7
#
_entry.id   38fa733df6cb43bb0f7589cd198808e7
#
_cell.length_a   1.000
_cell.length_b   1.000
_cell.length_c   1.000
_cell.angle_alpha   90.00
_cell.angle_beta   90.00
_cell.angle_gamma   90.00
#
_symmetry.space_group_name_H-M   'P 1'
#
loop_
_entity.id
_entity.type
_entity.pdbx_description
1 polymer ?
#
loop_
_entity_poly.entity_id
_entity_poly.type
_entity_poly.pdbx_seq_one_letter_code
_entity_poly.pdbx_strand_id
1 'polypeptide(L)'
;EPYRRQRQMCIRDRYIGQCYLFLRQVENNPGETLLQEWLPGEKEQWLAEAHFLIAYYHFALLRKYGPIPVITEYVPQSTPSSEFGGRCHYDYCVNWIAYQLDLAAQNLPPTREGTEWGRATSTMAKALKARVLMYAASPLWNGQFPFSSWKNKVNTPGDKDFFVGDDAKYKESIGRDDYGIELVSSSYNEKKWERAMEACQKALDFALNEGGCRLYGTEASDMTLYQTELGNNDKWLPYVPGKEDNNIQENREFKERVMMLRYMVASRYPHNKELIWGLTGKNINSRIQGRIPAHIFQTGNKTSWAGGF
;
A
#
# COMPACT_ATOMS: atom_id res chain seq x y z
N GLU A 1 9.58 14.72 19.86
CA GLU A 1 8.92 14.53 18.55
C GLU A 1 9.89 14.56 17.35
N PRO A 2 10.87 15.50 17.20
CA PRO A 2 11.80 15.48 16.05
C PRO A 2 12.60 14.17 15.97
N TYR A 3 13.09 13.64 17.07
CA TYR A 3 13.84 12.39 17.19
C TYR A 3 13.07 11.16 16.66
N ARG A 4 11.77 11.10 16.90
CA ARG A 4 10.93 9.97 16.47
C ARG A 4 10.72 9.98 14.96
N ARG A 5 10.61 11.16 14.35
CA ARG A 5 10.46 11.35 12.90
C ARG A 5 11.77 11.01 12.17
N GLN A 6 12.88 11.50 12.65
CA GLN A 6 14.20 11.24 12.10
C GLN A 6 14.56 9.74 12.18
N ARG A 7 14.29 9.08 13.32
CA ARG A 7 14.51 7.65 13.49
C ARG A 7 13.67 6.78 12.51
N GLN A 8 12.45 7.18 12.19
CA GLN A 8 11.62 6.46 11.23
C GLN A 8 12.09 6.64 9.78
N MET A 9 12.67 7.78 9.45
CA MET A 9 13.31 8.01 8.17
C MET A 9 14.53 7.10 8.01
N CYS A 10 15.45 7.11 8.96
CA CYS A 10 16.65 6.25 8.95
C CYS A 10 16.33 4.76 8.86
N ILE A 11 15.26 4.29 9.55
CA ILE A 11 14.87 2.87 9.47
C ILE A 11 14.42 2.49 8.05
N ARG A 12 13.65 3.33 7.38
CA ARG A 12 13.16 3.05 6.02
C ARG A 12 14.27 3.15 4.98
N ASP A 13 15.16 4.13 5.10
CA ASP A 13 16.35 4.25 4.25
C ASP A 13 17.22 3.00 4.37
N ARG A 14 17.36 2.45 5.59
CA ARG A 14 18.06 1.19 5.80
C ARG A 14 17.40 0.02 5.06
N TYR A 15 16.07 -0.07 5.06
CA TYR A 15 15.38 -1.15 4.34
C TYR A 15 15.49 -1.00 2.82
N ILE A 16 15.43 0.22 2.29
CA ILE A 16 15.70 0.49 0.87
C ILE A 16 17.12 0.05 0.51
N GLY A 17 18.11 0.45 1.31
CA GLY A 17 19.50 0.04 1.11
C GLY A 17 19.70 -1.48 1.13
N GLN A 18 18.98 -2.20 2.02
CA GLN A 18 19.01 -3.67 2.06
C GLN A 18 18.40 -4.29 0.78
N CYS A 19 17.32 -3.73 0.25
CA CYS A 19 16.75 -4.20 -1.01
C CYS A 19 17.74 -4.01 -2.17
N TYR A 20 18.40 -2.87 -2.27
CA TYR A 20 19.41 -2.66 -3.32
C TYR A 20 20.66 -3.52 -3.12
N LEU A 21 21.08 -3.75 -1.89
CA LEU A 21 22.17 -4.69 -1.60
C LEU A 21 21.82 -6.10 -2.09
N PHE A 22 20.59 -6.54 -1.84
CA PHE A 22 20.10 -7.83 -2.32
C PHE A 22 20.09 -7.89 -3.86
N LEU A 23 19.51 -6.91 -4.55
CA LEU A 23 19.49 -6.84 -6.01
C LEU A 23 20.91 -6.93 -6.57
N ARG A 24 21.83 -6.10 -6.06
CA ARG A 24 23.23 -6.09 -6.49
C ARG A 24 23.92 -7.44 -6.28
N GLN A 25 23.68 -8.10 -5.15
CA GLN A 25 24.27 -9.43 -4.87
C GLN A 25 23.77 -10.49 -5.85
N VAL A 26 22.47 -10.46 -6.18
CA VAL A 26 21.88 -11.40 -7.13
C VAL A 26 22.37 -11.15 -8.56
N GLU A 27 22.49 -9.89 -8.97
CA GLU A 27 23.00 -9.50 -10.29
C GLU A 27 24.50 -9.84 -10.48
N ASN A 28 25.31 -9.59 -9.45
CA ASN A 28 26.76 -9.85 -9.52
C ASN A 28 27.15 -11.30 -9.37
N ASN A 29 26.24 -12.17 -8.93
CA ASN A 29 26.50 -13.61 -8.74
C ASN A 29 25.50 -14.44 -9.54
N PRO A 30 25.46 -14.33 -10.87
CA PRO A 30 24.43 -14.98 -11.70
C PRO A 30 24.53 -16.51 -11.78
N GLY A 31 25.55 -17.14 -11.24
CA GLY A 31 25.82 -18.56 -11.43
C GLY A 31 26.14 -19.37 -10.16
N GLU A 32 26.27 -18.77 -9.00
CA GLU A 32 26.80 -19.50 -7.84
C GLU A 32 25.97 -19.38 -6.56
N THR A 33 25.47 -20.51 -6.12
CA THR A 33 25.47 -21.09 -4.77
C THR A 33 24.82 -20.33 -3.60
N LEU A 34 24.60 -19.03 -3.63
CA LEU A 34 23.96 -18.32 -2.52
C LEU A 34 22.42 -18.32 -2.61
N LEU A 35 21.88 -18.49 -3.83
CA LEU A 35 20.44 -18.55 -4.08
C LEU A 35 20.17 -19.74 -5.02
N GLN A 36 20.10 -20.93 -4.46
CA GLN A 36 19.63 -22.10 -5.20
C GLN A 36 18.12 -21.98 -5.37
N GLU A 37 17.66 -21.86 -6.61
CA GLU A 37 16.24 -21.97 -6.92
C GLU A 37 15.74 -23.37 -6.62
N TRP A 38 14.64 -23.46 -5.91
CA TRP A 38 13.95 -24.73 -5.64
C TRP A 38 12.95 -25.03 -6.74
N LEU A 39 12.37 -23.94 -7.29
CA LEU A 39 11.44 -24.00 -8.40
C LEU A 39 11.88 -22.99 -9.48
N PRO A 40 11.71 -23.33 -10.77
CA PRO A 40 12.00 -22.42 -11.88
C PRO A 40 11.24 -21.08 -11.70
N GLY A 41 11.95 -19.96 -11.86
CA GLY A 41 11.36 -18.62 -11.77
C GLY A 41 11.27 -18.03 -10.36
N GLU A 42 11.74 -18.72 -9.33
CA GLU A 42 11.78 -18.17 -7.97
C GLU A 42 12.72 -16.97 -7.85
N LYS A 43 13.83 -17.01 -8.54
CA LYS A 43 14.82 -15.92 -8.54
C LYS A 43 14.19 -14.61 -9.04
N GLU A 44 13.47 -14.68 -10.16
CA GLU A 44 12.75 -13.55 -10.73
C GLU A 44 11.67 -13.04 -9.76
N GLN A 45 11.00 -13.91 -9.03
CA GLN A 45 10.05 -13.52 -8.00
C GLN A 45 10.73 -12.81 -6.83
N TRP A 46 11.89 -13.28 -6.35
CA TRP A 46 12.63 -12.62 -5.28
C TRP A 46 13.13 -11.22 -5.68
N LEU A 47 13.60 -11.07 -6.91
CA LEU A 47 13.96 -9.75 -7.46
C LEU A 47 12.73 -8.84 -7.53
N ALA A 48 11.61 -9.37 -7.98
CA ALA A 48 10.35 -8.62 -8.07
C ALA A 48 9.83 -8.22 -6.68
N GLU A 49 9.98 -9.05 -5.64
CA GLU A 49 9.67 -8.69 -4.26
C GLU A 49 10.56 -7.54 -3.76
N ALA A 50 11.84 -7.51 -4.14
CA ALA A 50 12.72 -6.41 -3.78
C ALA A 50 12.26 -5.10 -4.44
N HIS A 51 11.88 -5.11 -5.73
CA HIS A 51 11.30 -3.95 -6.40
C HIS A 51 10.00 -3.48 -5.74
N PHE A 52 9.12 -4.40 -5.35
CA PHE A 52 7.92 -4.06 -4.59
C PHE A 52 8.24 -3.36 -3.26
N LEU A 53 9.20 -3.87 -2.51
CA LEU A 53 9.60 -3.30 -1.22
C LEU A 53 10.26 -1.92 -1.39
N ILE A 54 11.09 -1.74 -2.41
CA ILE A 54 11.66 -0.43 -2.76
C ILE A 54 10.54 0.58 -2.99
N ALA A 55 9.56 0.24 -3.82
CA ALA A 55 8.40 1.08 -4.09
C ALA A 55 7.59 1.39 -2.83
N TYR A 56 7.31 0.37 -2.03
CA TYR A 56 6.53 0.49 -0.79
C TYR A 56 7.19 1.44 0.22
N TYR A 57 8.50 1.28 0.44
CA TYR A 57 9.22 2.14 1.38
C TYR A 57 9.32 3.58 0.90
N HIS A 58 9.59 3.80 -0.39
CA HIS A 58 9.57 5.14 -0.98
C HIS A 58 8.18 5.78 -0.86
N PHE A 59 7.11 5.06 -1.16
CA PHE A 59 5.74 5.58 -0.98
C PHE A 59 5.42 5.89 0.47
N ALA A 60 5.87 5.06 1.39
CA ALA A 60 5.68 5.31 2.82
C ALA A 60 6.43 6.56 3.31
N LEU A 61 7.59 6.87 2.73
CA LEU A 61 8.33 8.12 2.97
C LEU A 61 7.63 9.30 2.29
N LEU A 62 7.24 9.16 1.02
CA LEU A 62 6.56 10.19 0.24
C LEU A 62 5.28 10.67 0.92
N ARG A 63 4.43 9.74 1.40
CA ARG A 63 3.21 10.09 2.15
C ARG A 63 3.46 10.88 3.42
N LYS A 64 4.60 10.63 4.08
CA LYS A 64 4.90 11.20 5.39
C LYS A 64 5.63 12.54 5.29
N TYR A 65 6.50 12.69 4.29
CA TYR A 65 7.43 13.80 4.18
C TYR A 65 7.22 14.67 2.93
N GLY A 66 6.31 14.29 2.03
CA GLY A 66 6.19 14.91 0.70
C GLY A 66 7.39 14.54 -0.17
N PRO A 67 7.88 15.44 -1.03
CA PRO A 67 9.07 15.22 -1.83
C PRO A 67 10.24 14.67 -1.03
N ILE A 68 10.88 13.63 -1.52
CA ILE A 68 11.97 12.89 -0.88
C ILE A 68 13.16 12.74 -1.85
N PRO A 69 14.37 12.51 -1.38
CA PRO A 69 15.42 11.92 -2.20
C PRO A 69 14.99 10.54 -2.70
N VAL A 70 15.15 10.28 -3.97
CA VAL A 70 14.89 8.96 -4.56
C VAL A 70 16.22 8.22 -4.65
N ILE A 71 16.27 7.04 -4.04
CA ILE A 71 17.44 6.16 -4.06
C ILE A 71 17.21 5.17 -5.21
N THR A 72 18.06 5.20 -6.22
CA THR A 72 17.94 4.39 -7.44
C THR A 72 18.91 3.23 -7.51
N GLU A 73 19.90 3.20 -6.60
CA GLU A 73 20.95 2.18 -6.56
C GLU A 73 21.46 1.96 -5.14
N TYR A 74 22.33 0.97 -4.98
CA TYR A 74 22.97 0.71 -3.69
C TYR A 74 23.93 1.84 -3.31
N VAL A 75 23.69 2.45 -2.16
CA VAL A 75 24.55 3.50 -1.58
C VAL A 75 25.32 2.91 -0.38
N PRO A 76 26.65 2.85 -0.41
CA PRO A 76 27.46 2.41 0.72
C PRO A 76 27.25 3.25 1.97
N GLN A 77 27.32 2.66 3.15
CA GLN A 77 27.18 3.40 4.42
C GLN A 77 28.29 4.43 4.65
N SER A 78 29.44 4.26 3.99
CA SER A 78 30.57 5.20 4.05
C SER A 78 30.38 6.44 3.17
N THR A 79 29.32 6.50 2.36
CA THR A 79 29.07 7.64 1.47
C THR A 79 28.81 8.90 2.31
N PRO A 80 29.57 9.99 2.06
CA PRO A 80 29.39 11.24 2.77
C PRO A 80 28.01 11.83 2.52
N SER A 81 27.43 12.48 3.54
CA SER A 81 26.11 13.12 3.42
C SER A 81 26.02 14.20 2.34
N SER A 82 27.15 14.77 1.91
CA SER A 82 27.25 15.73 0.83
C SER A 82 26.99 15.13 -0.56
N GLU A 83 27.16 13.82 -0.71
CA GLU A 83 26.92 13.10 -1.96
C GLU A 83 25.46 12.64 -2.12
N PHE A 84 24.68 12.68 -1.04
CA PHE A 84 23.25 12.41 -1.14
C PHE A 84 22.56 13.54 -1.91
N GLY A 85 21.81 13.16 -2.94
CA GLY A 85 20.99 14.09 -3.71
C GLY A 85 19.98 14.82 -2.82
N GLY A 86 19.54 15.98 -3.28
CA GLY A 86 18.45 16.71 -2.66
C GLY A 86 17.11 15.98 -2.85
N ARG A 87 16.05 16.59 -2.34
CA ARG A 87 14.69 16.08 -2.60
C ARG A 87 14.38 16.15 -4.08
N CYS A 88 13.74 15.12 -4.59
CA CYS A 88 13.23 15.10 -5.94
C CYS A 88 11.85 15.72 -6.03
N HIS A 89 11.46 16.21 -7.19
CA HIS A 89 10.10 16.67 -7.45
C HIS A 89 9.09 15.56 -7.10
N TYR A 90 7.91 15.94 -6.56
CA TYR A 90 6.91 14.99 -6.12
C TYR A 90 6.49 14.01 -7.24
N ASP A 91 6.25 14.53 -8.44
CA ASP A 91 5.86 13.70 -9.58
C ASP A 91 6.97 12.74 -10.02
N TYR A 92 8.25 13.17 -9.96
CA TYR A 92 9.39 12.28 -10.17
C TYR A 92 9.37 11.10 -9.18
N CYS A 93 9.16 11.39 -7.90
CA CYS A 93 9.06 10.33 -6.88
C CYS A 93 7.90 9.36 -7.19
N VAL A 94 6.75 9.89 -7.59
CA VAL A 94 5.57 9.10 -7.95
C VAL A 94 5.85 8.21 -9.17
N ASN A 95 6.44 8.77 -10.21
CA ASN A 95 6.74 8.04 -11.44
C ASN A 95 7.79 6.94 -11.22
N TRP A 96 8.81 7.21 -10.40
CA TRP A 96 9.75 6.19 -9.94
C TRP A 96 9.07 5.05 -9.19
N ILE A 97 8.20 5.37 -8.23
CA ILE A 97 7.47 4.37 -7.45
C ILE A 97 6.56 3.53 -8.37
N ALA A 98 5.84 4.17 -9.29
CA ALA A 98 4.99 3.47 -10.24
C ALA A 98 5.80 2.53 -11.15
N TYR A 99 6.95 2.98 -11.65
CA TYR A 99 7.88 2.18 -12.42
C TYR A 99 8.36 0.94 -11.66
N GLN A 100 8.78 1.09 -10.39
CA GLN A 100 9.19 -0.04 -9.55
C GLN A 100 8.06 -1.05 -9.32
N LEU A 101 6.82 -0.57 -9.21
CA LEU A 101 5.64 -1.45 -9.05
C LEU A 101 5.31 -2.18 -10.35
N ASP A 102 5.53 -1.56 -11.51
CA ASP A 102 5.38 -2.23 -12.81
C ASP A 102 6.41 -3.33 -12.99
N LEU A 103 7.68 -3.08 -12.66
CA LEU A 103 8.73 -4.10 -12.65
C LEU A 103 8.38 -5.27 -11.71
N ALA A 104 7.90 -4.96 -10.52
CA ALA A 104 7.49 -5.99 -9.57
C ALA A 104 6.32 -6.83 -10.09
N ALA A 105 5.30 -6.20 -10.67
CA ALA A 105 4.10 -6.88 -11.13
C ALA A 105 4.35 -7.87 -12.29
N GLN A 106 5.47 -7.76 -13.01
CA GLN A 106 5.79 -8.64 -14.14
C GLN A 106 6.10 -10.08 -13.72
N ASN A 107 6.77 -10.25 -12.58
CA ASN A 107 7.28 -11.56 -12.16
C ASN A 107 6.70 -12.05 -10.81
N LEU A 108 5.85 -11.26 -10.16
CA LEU A 108 5.15 -11.69 -8.96
C LEU A 108 3.92 -12.55 -9.32
N PRO A 109 3.64 -13.61 -8.55
CA PRO A 109 2.41 -14.37 -8.71
C PRO A 109 1.20 -13.51 -8.32
N PRO A 110 0.00 -13.77 -8.88
CA PRO A 110 -1.21 -13.03 -8.56
C PRO A 110 -1.67 -13.23 -7.12
N THR A 111 -1.47 -14.41 -6.56
CA THR A 111 -1.87 -14.82 -5.21
C THR A 111 -0.77 -15.60 -4.51
N ARG A 112 -0.82 -15.63 -3.19
CA ARG A 112 -0.01 -16.53 -2.37
C ARG A 112 -0.86 -17.12 -1.25
N GLU A 113 -0.62 -18.37 -0.92
CA GLU A 113 -1.40 -19.11 0.06
C GLU A 113 -0.52 -19.74 1.15
N GLY A 114 -1.15 -20.27 2.18
CA GLY A 114 -0.46 -21.00 3.24
C GLY A 114 0.59 -20.15 3.95
N THR A 115 1.80 -20.68 4.04
CA THR A 115 2.95 -20.03 4.71
C THR A 115 3.50 -18.83 3.95
N GLU A 116 3.20 -18.70 2.66
CA GLU A 116 3.65 -17.59 1.83
C GLU A 116 2.72 -16.39 1.87
N TRP A 117 1.56 -16.52 2.50
CA TRP A 117 0.62 -15.41 2.61
C TRP A 117 1.27 -14.22 3.33
N GLY A 118 1.13 -13.04 2.75
CA GLY A 118 1.76 -11.80 3.23
C GLY A 118 3.04 -11.40 2.48
N ARG A 119 3.62 -12.31 1.68
CA ARG A 119 4.65 -11.95 0.71
C ARG A 119 4.02 -11.17 -0.44
N ALA A 120 4.83 -10.39 -1.16
CA ALA A 120 4.33 -9.56 -2.26
C ALA A 120 3.69 -10.37 -3.38
N THR A 121 2.64 -9.82 -3.98
CA THR A 121 1.94 -10.36 -5.15
C THR A 121 1.75 -9.28 -6.21
N SER A 122 1.51 -9.67 -7.46
CA SER A 122 1.20 -8.72 -8.52
C SER A 122 -0.12 -7.98 -8.26
N THR A 123 -1.09 -8.61 -7.59
CA THR A 123 -2.32 -7.94 -7.12
C THR A 123 -1.99 -6.80 -6.14
N MET A 124 -1.10 -7.04 -5.18
CA MET A 124 -0.62 -5.99 -4.25
C MET A 124 0.10 -4.86 -4.98
N ALA A 125 0.96 -5.19 -5.95
CA ALA A 125 1.73 -4.21 -6.71
C ALA A 125 0.80 -3.29 -7.53
N LYS A 126 -0.18 -3.86 -8.23
CA LYS A 126 -1.17 -3.10 -9.00
C LYS A 126 -2.07 -2.24 -8.10
N ALA A 127 -2.56 -2.77 -7.00
CA ALA A 127 -3.37 -2.04 -6.03
C ALA A 127 -2.58 -0.88 -5.37
N LEU A 128 -1.31 -1.10 -5.05
CA LEU A 128 -0.45 -0.06 -4.50
C LEU A 128 -0.15 1.02 -5.54
N LYS A 129 0.10 0.66 -6.81
CA LYS A 129 0.27 1.62 -7.92
C LYS A 129 -0.95 2.52 -8.07
N ALA A 130 -2.14 1.93 -8.12
CA ALA A 130 -3.40 2.69 -8.19
C ALA A 130 -3.50 3.71 -7.05
N ARG A 131 -3.19 3.28 -5.83
CA ARG A 131 -3.19 4.15 -4.65
C ARG A 131 -2.17 5.29 -4.74
N VAL A 132 -0.96 5.01 -5.19
CA VAL A 132 0.10 6.02 -5.40
C VAL A 132 -0.35 7.08 -6.40
N LEU A 133 -0.91 6.66 -7.53
CA LEU A 133 -1.37 7.55 -8.58
C LEU A 133 -2.58 8.39 -8.17
N MET A 134 -3.51 7.83 -7.40
CA MET A 134 -4.61 8.60 -6.81
C MET A 134 -4.12 9.71 -5.86
N TYR A 135 -3.12 9.40 -5.02
CA TYR A 135 -2.50 10.43 -4.18
C TYR A 135 -1.89 11.55 -5.02
N ALA A 136 -1.19 11.21 -6.10
CA ALA A 136 -0.55 12.19 -6.99
C ALA A 136 -1.54 13.03 -7.79
N ALA A 137 -2.71 12.48 -8.11
CA ALA A 137 -3.78 13.20 -8.80
C ALA A 137 -4.58 14.12 -7.87
N SER A 138 -4.50 13.91 -6.53
CA SER A 138 -5.25 14.70 -5.56
C SER A 138 -4.91 16.20 -5.64
N PRO A 139 -5.85 17.10 -5.31
CA PRO A 139 -5.67 18.54 -5.45
C PRO A 139 -4.38 19.06 -4.81
N LEU A 140 -4.00 18.56 -3.64
CA LEU A 140 -2.78 18.96 -2.94
C LEU A 140 -1.52 18.82 -3.79
N TRP A 141 -1.40 17.73 -4.56
CA TRP A 141 -0.22 17.41 -5.37
C TRP A 141 -0.41 17.71 -6.86
N ASN A 142 -1.58 18.24 -7.23
CA ASN A 142 -1.95 18.55 -8.59
C ASN A 142 -2.45 20.00 -8.71
N GLY A 143 -1.54 20.94 -8.50
CA GLY A 143 -1.78 22.36 -8.75
C GLY A 143 -2.29 23.19 -7.58
N GLN A 144 -2.64 22.60 -6.43
CA GLN A 144 -3.17 23.35 -5.26
C GLN A 144 -2.25 23.29 -4.03
N PHE A 145 -0.96 23.08 -4.23
CA PHE A 145 -0.02 23.09 -3.13
C PHE A 145 0.14 24.51 -2.56
N PRO A 146 -0.04 24.71 -1.25
CA PRO A 146 -0.19 26.08 -0.68
C PRO A 146 1.13 26.85 -0.56
N PHE A 147 2.28 26.22 -0.78
CA PHE A 147 3.58 26.84 -0.55
C PHE A 147 4.39 26.96 -1.85
N SER A 148 4.31 28.12 -2.51
CA SER A 148 5.01 28.39 -3.77
C SER A 148 6.56 28.45 -3.64
N SER A 149 7.06 28.69 -2.43
CA SER A 149 8.50 28.79 -2.14
C SER A 149 9.19 27.47 -1.85
N TRP A 150 8.48 26.34 -1.92
CA TRP A 150 9.05 25.03 -1.60
C TRP A 150 9.90 24.51 -2.77
N LYS A 151 11.15 24.84 -2.71
CA LYS A 151 12.15 24.55 -3.76
C LYS A 151 13.36 23.83 -3.18
N ASN A 152 14.05 23.10 -4.02
CA ASN A 152 15.33 22.47 -3.71
C ASN A 152 16.49 23.31 -4.24
N LYS A 153 17.71 22.98 -3.85
CA LYS A 153 18.96 23.57 -4.38
C LYS A 153 19.49 22.83 -5.62
N VAL A 154 19.01 21.61 -5.85
CA VAL A 154 19.46 20.71 -6.90
C VAL A 154 18.32 20.44 -7.85
N ASN A 155 18.60 20.45 -9.14
CA ASN A 155 17.63 20.08 -10.17
C ASN A 155 17.22 18.61 -10.02
N THR A 156 15.91 18.34 -10.19
CA THR A 156 15.43 16.98 -10.37
C THR A 156 15.56 16.59 -11.83
N PRO A 157 16.17 15.43 -12.15
CA PRO A 157 16.30 14.95 -13.52
C PRO A 157 14.93 14.61 -14.13
N GLY A 158 14.93 14.29 -15.41
CA GLY A 158 13.76 13.78 -16.12
C GLY A 158 13.40 12.35 -15.73
N ASP A 159 12.19 11.95 -16.06
CA ASP A 159 11.62 10.66 -15.69
C ASP A 159 10.88 9.95 -16.84
N LYS A 160 11.07 10.40 -18.07
CA LYS A 160 10.38 9.82 -19.24
C LYS A 160 10.64 8.32 -19.41
N ASP A 161 11.75 7.81 -18.93
CA ASP A 161 12.11 6.39 -18.99
C ASP A 161 11.38 5.53 -17.95
N PHE A 162 10.68 6.16 -16.99
CA PHE A 162 9.87 5.44 -16.01
C PHE A 162 8.49 5.06 -16.54
N PHE A 163 8.10 5.55 -17.71
CA PHE A 163 6.83 5.25 -18.34
C PHE A 163 6.95 4.02 -19.22
N VAL A 164 6.62 2.86 -18.65
CA VAL A 164 6.70 1.55 -19.31
C VAL A 164 5.31 0.92 -19.46
N GLY A 165 5.19 -0.04 -20.37
CA GLY A 165 3.96 -0.79 -20.57
C GLY A 165 2.76 0.13 -20.84
N ASP A 166 1.70 -0.05 -20.08
CA ASP A 166 0.45 0.74 -20.22
C ASP A 166 0.61 2.23 -19.92
N ASP A 167 1.62 2.58 -19.13
CA ASP A 167 1.90 3.96 -18.78
C ASP A 167 2.63 4.72 -19.89
N ALA A 168 3.17 4.03 -20.91
CA ALA A 168 3.94 4.64 -21.99
C ALA A 168 3.20 5.79 -22.70
N LYS A 169 1.88 5.70 -22.82
CA LYS A 169 1.03 6.73 -23.41
C LYS A 169 1.00 8.05 -22.64
N TYR A 170 1.35 8.03 -21.35
CA TYR A 170 1.41 9.22 -20.50
C TYR A 170 2.76 9.90 -20.50
N LYS A 171 3.78 9.30 -21.15
CA LYS A 171 5.16 9.79 -21.19
C LYS A 171 5.24 11.26 -21.58
N GLU A 172 4.55 11.67 -22.65
CA GLU A 172 4.61 13.04 -23.17
C GLU A 172 3.70 14.03 -22.41
N SER A 173 2.67 13.55 -21.74
CA SER A 173 1.71 14.43 -21.05
C SER A 173 2.02 14.63 -19.55
N ILE A 174 2.67 13.67 -18.92
CA ILE A 174 3.02 13.68 -17.49
C ILE A 174 4.54 13.69 -17.29
N GLY A 175 5.29 12.91 -18.08
CA GLY A 175 6.74 12.83 -17.98
C GLY A 175 7.42 14.13 -18.39
N ARG A 176 8.59 14.40 -17.80
CA ARG A 176 9.41 15.57 -18.09
C ARG A 176 10.84 15.16 -18.37
N ASP A 177 11.55 15.97 -19.15
CA ASP A 177 12.99 15.82 -19.36
C ASP A 177 13.78 16.38 -18.18
N ASP A 178 13.21 17.38 -17.49
CA ASP A 178 13.77 18.05 -16.32
C ASP A 178 12.64 18.70 -15.50
N TYR A 179 12.69 18.56 -14.19
CA TYR A 179 11.78 19.22 -13.23
C TYR A 179 12.38 20.48 -12.60
N GLY A 180 13.65 20.76 -12.89
CA GLY A 180 14.35 21.87 -12.26
C GLY A 180 14.45 21.73 -10.74
N ILE A 181 14.42 22.87 -10.05
CA ILE A 181 14.52 22.95 -8.59
C ILE A 181 13.17 22.91 -7.87
N GLU A 182 12.07 22.87 -8.59
CA GLU A 182 10.73 22.83 -8.01
C GLU A 182 10.49 21.48 -7.36
N LEU A 183 9.77 21.48 -6.25
CA LEU A 183 9.43 20.25 -5.51
C LEU A 183 8.00 19.80 -5.77
N VAL A 184 7.13 20.68 -6.25
CA VAL A 184 5.70 20.38 -6.51
C VAL A 184 5.23 21.20 -7.70
N SER A 185 4.41 20.61 -8.54
CA SER A 185 3.78 21.29 -9.67
C SER A 185 2.79 22.36 -9.19
N SER A 186 2.89 23.57 -9.73
CA SER A 186 1.96 24.68 -9.48
C SER A 186 0.73 24.66 -10.39
N SER A 187 0.73 23.81 -11.42
CA SER A 187 -0.37 23.70 -12.40
C SER A 187 -1.10 22.38 -12.30
N TYR A 188 -2.40 22.42 -12.52
CA TYR A 188 -3.25 21.26 -12.62
C TYR A 188 -2.98 20.48 -13.94
N ASN A 189 -2.96 19.16 -13.86
CA ASN A 189 -2.82 18.26 -14.99
C ASN A 189 -3.89 17.16 -14.91
N GLU A 190 -4.87 17.20 -15.81
CA GLU A 190 -5.97 16.25 -15.88
C GLU A 190 -5.49 14.82 -16.16
N LYS A 191 -4.39 14.66 -16.91
CA LYS A 191 -3.85 13.35 -17.26
C LYS A 191 -3.39 12.53 -16.05
N LYS A 192 -3.11 13.18 -14.92
CA LYS A 192 -2.86 12.46 -13.66
C LYS A 192 -4.10 11.70 -13.18
N TRP A 193 -5.29 12.29 -13.31
CA TRP A 193 -6.55 11.62 -12.97
C TRP A 193 -6.90 10.50 -13.94
N GLU A 194 -6.71 10.70 -15.24
CA GLU A 194 -6.90 9.65 -16.22
C GLU A 194 -6.02 8.43 -15.93
N ARG A 195 -4.71 8.67 -15.69
CA ARG A 195 -3.77 7.62 -15.33
C ARG A 195 -4.16 6.90 -14.03
N ALA A 196 -4.59 7.65 -13.01
CA ALA A 196 -5.03 7.09 -11.74
C ALA A 196 -6.29 6.23 -11.92
N MET A 197 -7.29 6.71 -12.66
CA MET A 197 -8.53 6.00 -12.96
C MET A 197 -8.24 4.67 -13.68
N GLU A 198 -7.42 4.69 -14.72
CA GLU A 198 -7.06 3.47 -15.44
C GLU A 198 -6.29 2.48 -14.57
N ALA A 199 -5.36 2.97 -13.75
CA ALA A 199 -4.64 2.11 -12.82
C ALA A 199 -5.59 1.47 -11.79
N CYS A 200 -6.60 2.20 -11.30
CA CYS A 200 -7.62 1.68 -10.41
C CYS A 200 -8.46 0.60 -11.10
N GLN A 201 -8.92 0.86 -12.33
CA GLN A 201 -9.70 -0.11 -13.10
C GLN A 201 -8.90 -1.40 -13.35
N LYS A 202 -7.66 -1.28 -13.82
CA LYS A 202 -6.78 -2.44 -14.06
C LYS A 202 -6.46 -3.20 -12.78
N ALA A 203 -6.25 -2.50 -11.67
CA ALA A 203 -6.01 -3.15 -10.38
C ALA A 203 -7.25 -3.92 -9.90
N LEU A 204 -8.45 -3.35 -10.06
CA LEU A 204 -9.71 -3.98 -9.71
C LEU A 204 -9.97 -5.22 -10.58
N ASP A 205 -9.88 -5.06 -11.91
CA ASP A 205 -10.10 -6.17 -12.85
C ASP A 205 -9.12 -7.32 -12.59
N PHE A 206 -7.86 -7.00 -12.35
CA PHE A 206 -6.85 -8.01 -12.03
C PHE A 206 -7.11 -8.70 -10.69
N ALA A 207 -7.49 -7.94 -9.67
CA ALA A 207 -7.80 -8.49 -8.34
C ALA A 207 -8.99 -9.46 -8.40
N LEU A 208 -10.03 -9.13 -9.17
CA LEU A 208 -11.22 -9.96 -9.32
C LEU A 208 -10.97 -11.21 -10.19
N ASN A 209 -10.23 -11.08 -11.29
CA ASN A 209 -10.08 -12.16 -12.28
C ASN A 209 -8.89 -13.08 -11.96
N GLU A 210 -7.76 -12.52 -11.52
CA GLU A 210 -6.51 -13.25 -11.30
C GLU A 210 -6.12 -13.32 -9.81
N GLY A 211 -6.43 -12.27 -9.04
CA GLY A 211 -6.07 -12.16 -7.63
C GLY A 211 -6.96 -12.96 -6.69
N GLY A 212 -8.01 -13.61 -7.19
CA GLY A 212 -8.97 -14.35 -6.36
C GLY A 212 -9.68 -13.50 -5.31
N CYS A 213 -9.68 -12.18 -5.49
CA CYS A 213 -10.35 -11.25 -4.60
C CYS A 213 -11.84 -11.14 -4.94
N ARG A 214 -12.63 -10.85 -3.93
CA ARG A 214 -14.07 -10.56 -4.07
C ARG A 214 -14.57 -9.77 -2.87
N LEU A 215 -15.70 -9.13 -3.01
CA LEU A 215 -16.34 -8.46 -1.88
C LEU A 215 -16.74 -9.47 -0.82
N TYR A 216 -16.49 -9.15 0.44
CA TYR A 216 -16.88 -9.97 1.57
C TYR A 216 -18.40 -9.99 1.73
N GLY A 217 -18.96 -11.16 2.06
CA GLY A 217 -20.40 -11.35 2.20
C GLY A 217 -21.15 -11.68 0.91
N THR A 218 -20.45 -11.88 -0.20
CA THR A 218 -21.08 -12.27 -1.48
C THR A 218 -21.25 -13.77 -1.65
N GLU A 219 -20.59 -14.59 -0.84
CA GLU A 219 -20.71 -16.04 -0.88
C GLU A 219 -21.31 -16.62 0.40
N ALA A 220 -21.97 -17.78 0.26
CA ALA A 220 -22.62 -18.47 1.38
C ALA A 220 -21.63 -18.81 2.51
N SER A 221 -20.34 -19.09 2.18
CA SER A 221 -19.31 -19.39 3.17
C SER A 221 -19.01 -18.22 4.09
N ASP A 222 -19.09 -16.98 3.60
CA ASP A 222 -18.93 -15.78 4.42
C ASP A 222 -20.11 -15.62 5.38
N MET A 223 -21.29 -15.98 4.91
CA MET A 223 -22.55 -15.85 5.66
C MET A 223 -22.62 -16.82 6.86
N THR A 224 -22.03 -18.01 6.73
CA THR A 224 -22.11 -19.05 7.77
C THR A 224 -21.53 -18.59 9.11
N LEU A 225 -20.40 -17.89 9.09
CA LEU A 225 -19.74 -17.43 10.32
C LEU A 225 -20.61 -16.42 11.08
N TYR A 226 -21.09 -15.39 10.42
CA TYR A 226 -21.87 -14.37 11.13
C TYR A 226 -23.30 -14.78 11.43
N GLN A 227 -23.92 -15.68 10.67
CA GLN A 227 -25.22 -16.23 11.00
C GLN A 227 -25.19 -17.03 12.31
N THR A 228 -24.13 -17.80 12.54
CA THR A 228 -23.91 -18.51 13.81
C THR A 228 -23.78 -17.53 14.97
N GLU A 229 -22.98 -16.49 14.80
CA GLU A 229 -22.78 -15.46 15.84
C GLU A 229 -24.04 -14.60 16.03
N LEU A 230 -24.78 -14.31 14.99
CA LEU A 230 -26.04 -13.58 15.06
C LEU A 230 -27.06 -14.34 15.94
N GLY A 231 -27.18 -15.66 15.73
CA GLY A 231 -28.05 -16.49 16.56
C GLY A 231 -27.66 -16.49 18.03
N ASN A 232 -26.36 -16.40 18.34
CA ASN A 232 -25.87 -16.38 19.73
C ASN A 232 -25.92 -15.00 20.38
N ASN A 233 -25.78 -13.93 19.63
CA ASN A 233 -25.54 -12.57 20.11
C ASN A 233 -26.56 -11.54 19.62
N ASP A 234 -27.70 -11.99 19.12
CA ASP A 234 -28.72 -11.11 18.53
C ASP A 234 -29.17 -9.99 19.48
N LYS A 235 -29.33 -10.30 20.76
CA LYS A 235 -29.73 -9.33 21.80
C LYS A 235 -28.76 -8.17 22.03
N TRP A 236 -27.48 -8.32 21.58
CA TRP A 236 -26.44 -7.31 21.77
C TRP A 236 -26.28 -6.41 20.55
N LEU A 237 -26.97 -6.71 19.47
CA LEU A 237 -26.88 -5.95 18.25
C LEU A 237 -27.88 -4.79 18.25
N PRO A 238 -27.53 -3.64 17.65
CA PRO A 238 -28.42 -2.50 17.62
C PRO A 238 -29.65 -2.77 16.75
N TYR A 239 -30.71 -2.11 17.07
CA TYR A 239 -31.92 -2.03 16.23
C TYR A 239 -31.85 -0.83 15.30
N VAL A 240 -32.61 -0.86 14.24
CA VAL A 240 -32.92 0.35 13.48
C VAL A 240 -33.63 1.32 14.44
N PRO A 241 -33.18 2.57 14.55
CA PRO A 241 -33.75 3.53 15.50
C PRO A 241 -35.27 3.64 15.38
N GLY A 242 -35.96 3.48 16.52
CA GLY A 242 -37.42 3.51 16.58
C GLY A 242 -38.14 2.23 16.15
N LYS A 243 -37.41 1.14 15.87
CA LYS A 243 -37.96 -0.14 15.43
C LYS A 243 -37.40 -1.31 16.25
N GLU A 244 -37.62 -1.31 17.54
CA GLU A 244 -37.01 -2.26 18.49
C GLU A 244 -37.74 -3.62 18.52
N ASP A 245 -37.95 -4.24 17.36
CA ASP A 245 -38.59 -5.54 17.20
C ASP A 245 -37.78 -6.45 16.30
N ASN A 246 -37.35 -7.60 16.82
CA ASN A 246 -36.58 -8.61 16.07
C ASN A 246 -37.37 -9.29 14.96
N ASN A 247 -38.70 -9.24 14.98
CA ASN A 247 -39.52 -9.85 13.94
C ASN A 247 -39.60 -8.99 12.68
N ILE A 248 -39.17 -7.74 12.74
CA ILE A 248 -39.15 -6.87 11.58
C ILE A 248 -37.96 -7.26 10.67
N GLN A 249 -38.25 -7.54 9.39
CA GLN A 249 -37.28 -7.98 8.40
C GLN A 249 -36.10 -6.98 8.28
N GLU A 250 -36.39 -5.68 8.34
CA GLU A 250 -35.41 -4.61 8.28
C GLU A 250 -34.36 -4.68 9.41
N ASN A 251 -34.77 -5.04 10.62
CA ASN A 251 -33.85 -5.23 11.76
C ASN A 251 -32.97 -6.45 11.56
N ARG A 252 -33.50 -7.54 11.03
CA ARG A 252 -32.69 -8.72 10.71
C ARG A 252 -31.62 -8.39 9.67
N GLU A 253 -32.00 -7.76 8.59
CA GLU A 253 -31.06 -7.33 7.54
C GLU A 253 -30.02 -6.32 8.07
N PHE A 254 -30.44 -5.39 8.93
CA PHE A 254 -29.54 -4.45 9.57
C PHE A 254 -28.49 -5.15 10.45
N LYS A 255 -28.93 -6.08 11.31
CA LYS A 255 -28.05 -6.87 12.16
C LYS A 255 -27.08 -7.73 11.35
N GLU A 256 -27.54 -8.35 10.28
CA GLU A 256 -26.70 -9.11 9.35
C GLU A 256 -25.60 -8.22 8.74
N ARG A 257 -25.94 -7.01 8.29
CA ARG A 257 -24.97 -6.05 7.75
C ARG A 257 -23.96 -5.60 8.81
N VAL A 258 -24.40 -5.35 10.04
CA VAL A 258 -23.52 -5.01 11.16
C VAL A 258 -22.52 -6.13 11.42
N MET A 259 -22.99 -7.38 11.48
CA MET A 259 -22.14 -8.55 11.69
C MET A 259 -21.19 -8.77 10.52
N MET A 260 -21.66 -8.61 9.29
CA MET A 260 -20.83 -8.70 8.10
C MET A 260 -19.66 -7.72 8.15
N LEU A 261 -19.90 -6.45 8.49
CA LEU A 261 -18.85 -5.44 8.65
C LEU A 261 -17.85 -5.81 9.76
N ARG A 262 -18.34 -6.33 10.89
CA ARG A 262 -17.47 -6.79 11.99
C ARG A 262 -16.55 -7.92 11.53
N TYR A 263 -17.10 -8.92 10.84
CA TYR A 263 -16.32 -10.05 10.34
C TYR A 263 -15.39 -9.67 9.21
N MET A 264 -15.77 -8.75 8.33
CA MET A 264 -14.89 -8.20 7.31
C MET A 264 -13.60 -7.63 7.92
N VAL A 265 -13.71 -6.93 9.05
CA VAL A 265 -12.54 -6.34 9.74
C VAL A 265 -11.79 -7.36 10.59
N ALA A 266 -12.50 -8.33 11.20
CA ALA A 266 -11.93 -9.27 12.16
C ALA A 266 -11.48 -10.60 11.54
N SER A 267 -11.99 -10.96 10.37
CA SER A 267 -11.69 -12.23 9.72
C SER A 267 -10.25 -12.30 9.23
N ARG A 268 -9.67 -13.49 9.38
CA ARG A 268 -8.34 -13.80 8.88
C ARG A 268 -8.42 -14.29 7.43
N TYR A 269 -7.35 -14.05 6.69
CA TYR A 269 -7.13 -14.81 5.47
C TYR A 269 -7.09 -16.33 5.80
N PRO A 270 -7.68 -17.21 4.98
CA PRO A 270 -8.27 -16.98 3.66
C PRO A 270 -9.76 -16.61 3.65
N HIS A 271 -10.40 -16.42 4.81
CA HIS A 271 -11.84 -16.17 4.90
C HIS A 271 -12.25 -14.79 4.35
N ASN A 272 -11.39 -13.78 4.50
CA ASN A 272 -11.64 -12.46 3.95
C ASN A 272 -10.96 -12.26 2.60
N LYS A 273 -11.65 -12.56 1.52
CA LYS A 273 -11.16 -12.39 0.15
C LYS A 273 -11.15 -10.93 -0.34
N GLU A 274 -11.71 -10.00 0.43
CA GLU A 274 -11.58 -8.56 0.15
C GLU A 274 -10.20 -8.02 0.56
N LEU A 275 -9.50 -8.73 1.43
CA LEU A 275 -8.18 -8.34 1.92
C LEU A 275 -7.10 -8.68 0.90
N ILE A 276 -6.59 -7.66 0.20
CA ILE A 276 -5.49 -7.81 -0.77
C ILE A 276 -4.15 -8.02 -0.05
N TRP A 277 -3.91 -7.29 1.05
CA TRP A 277 -2.67 -7.38 1.82
C TRP A 277 -2.89 -7.08 3.29
N GLY A 278 -2.33 -7.90 4.15
CA GLY A 278 -2.39 -7.73 5.60
C GLY A 278 -1.09 -8.12 6.31
N LEU A 279 -0.87 -7.56 7.47
CA LEU A 279 0.25 -7.92 8.33
C LEU A 279 -0.05 -9.25 9.03
N THR A 280 0.79 -10.25 8.80
CA THR A 280 0.68 -11.58 9.40
C THR A 280 1.55 -11.74 10.65
N GLY A 281 1.22 -12.72 11.49
CA GLY A 281 2.08 -13.22 12.57
C GLY A 281 2.32 -12.26 13.75
N LYS A 282 1.57 -11.15 13.84
CA LYS A 282 1.71 -10.19 14.95
C LYS A 282 0.39 -10.02 15.69
N ASN A 283 0.45 -10.12 17.02
CA ASN A 283 -0.66 -9.65 17.84
C ASN A 283 -0.66 -8.11 17.85
N ILE A 284 -1.67 -7.53 17.18
CA ILE A 284 -1.79 -6.08 16.98
C ILE A 284 -2.62 -5.38 18.06
N ASN A 285 -3.17 -6.12 19.03
CA ASN A 285 -4.08 -5.58 20.04
C ASN A 285 -3.52 -4.35 20.75
N SER A 286 -2.29 -4.41 21.27
CA SER A 286 -1.66 -3.28 21.97
C SER A 286 -1.38 -2.08 21.05
N ARG A 287 -1.18 -2.31 19.75
CA ARG A 287 -0.93 -1.22 18.79
C ARG A 287 -2.21 -0.53 18.33
N ILE A 288 -3.30 -1.27 18.22
CA ILE A 288 -4.61 -0.72 17.92
C ILE A 288 -5.11 0.08 19.11
N GLN A 289 -5.02 -0.46 20.34
CA GLN A 289 -5.40 0.23 21.57
C GLN A 289 -4.74 1.60 21.73
N GLY A 290 -3.46 1.72 21.37
CA GLY A 290 -2.74 2.98 21.45
C GLY A 290 -3.12 4.02 20.37
N ARG A 291 -3.98 3.66 19.41
CA ARG A 291 -4.41 4.55 18.31
C ARG A 291 -5.88 4.91 18.36
N ILE A 292 -6.67 4.23 19.15
CA ILE A 292 -8.08 4.52 19.33
C ILE A 292 -8.24 5.45 20.54
N PRO A 293 -9.07 6.49 20.48
CA PRO A 293 -9.30 7.39 21.61
C PRO A 293 -9.76 6.64 22.86
N ALA A 294 -9.23 7.00 24.02
CA ALA A 294 -9.45 6.30 25.29
C ALA A 294 -10.94 6.19 25.69
N HIS A 295 -11.78 7.11 25.24
CA HIS A 295 -13.24 7.08 25.55
C HIS A 295 -14.00 5.98 24.80
N ILE A 296 -13.39 5.33 23.80
CA ILE A 296 -13.96 4.17 23.11
C ILE A 296 -13.66 2.88 23.86
N PHE A 297 -12.69 2.89 24.79
CA PHE A 297 -12.37 1.76 25.64
C PHE A 297 -12.85 2.01 27.07
N GLN A 298 -13.63 1.09 27.60
CA GLN A 298 -13.92 1.10 29.03
C GLN A 298 -12.63 0.80 29.81
N THR A 299 -12.22 1.75 30.65
CA THR A 299 -11.05 1.66 31.54
C THR A 299 -11.39 0.82 32.77
N GLY A 300 -11.78 -0.43 32.61
CA GLY A 300 -12.28 -1.20 33.75
C GLY A 300 -11.66 -2.55 34.00
N ASN A 301 -11.04 -3.16 33.05
CA ASN A 301 -10.28 -4.38 33.23
C ASN A 301 -9.36 -4.55 32.02
N LYS A 302 -8.07 -4.73 32.26
CA LYS A 302 -7.02 -4.82 31.24
C LYS A 302 -7.20 -6.01 30.27
N THR A 303 -8.24 -6.80 30.40
CA THR A 303 -8.48 -8.02 29.62
C THR A 303 -9.81 -8.05 28.90
N SER A 304 -10.72 -7.10 29.10
CA SER A 304 -12.02 -7.11 28.42
C SER A 304 -12.11 -5.97 27.42
N TRP A 305 -12.25 -6.33 26.18
CA TRP A 305 -12.79 -5.47 25.14
C TRP A 305 -14.26 -5.21 25.48
N ALA A 306 -14.57 -4.11 26.09
CA ALA A 306 -15.91 -3.58 25.98
C ALA A 306 -16.07 -3.08 24.56
N GLY A 307 -16.54 -3.92 23.69
CA GLY A 307 -16.87 -3.56 22.33
C GLY A 307 -18.00 -2.55 22.36
N GLY A 308 -17.66 -1.30 22.27
CA GLY A 308 -18.59 -0.28 21.87
C GLY A 308 -18.59 -0.23 20.35
N PHE A 309 -19.31 -1.11 19.72
CA PHE A 309 -19.89 -0.99 18.40
C PHE A 309 -21.20 -1.76 18.40
#